data_f854910368c6ae6a90a26455a111a9b4
#
_entry.id   f854910368c6ae6a90a26455a111a9b4
#
_cell.length_a   1.000
_cell.length_b   1.000
_cell.length_c   1.000
_cell.angle_alpha   90.00
_cell.angle_beta   90.00
_cell.angle_gamma   90.00
#
_symmetry.space_group_name_H-M   'P 1'
#
loop_
_entity.id
_entity.type
_entity.pdbx_description
1 polymer ?
#
loop_
_entity_poly.entity_id
_entity_poly.type
_entity_poly.pdbx_seq_one_letter_code
_entity_poly.pdbx_strand_id
1 'polypeptide(L)'
;MSNLEDFFSVAEAITILLQPYAEVVIHDLKTGKIAAIYNNFSKRKIGDDSLIEDLRNYSSLPDIFPVYTKVNWDGKKLKSSTATIRDKNKIPIGLLCINLDVSKWEEFRHLLDQWSNGVDSKNQPEVLFKDDWREKINLYVTDYLKREGLTLKTLSKENKRDLIRALHREGGFKAKNAATYLAD
;
A
#
# COMPACT_ATOMS: atom_id res chain seq x y z
N MET A 1 -3.81 -2.91 39.58
CA MET A 1 -4.26 -3.86 38.53
C MET A 1 -4.34 -3.04 37.28
N SER A 2 -3.71 -3.46 36.16
CA SER A 2 -4.03 -2.82 34.88
C SER A 2 -5.44 -3.23 34.49
N ASN A 3 -6.27 -2.23 34.24
CA ASN A 3 -7.66 -2.42 33.87
C ASN A 3 -7.77 -2.25 32.32
N LEU A 4 -8.74 -2.87 31.72
CA LEU A 4 -9.02 -2.70 30.29
C LEU A 4 -9.26 -1.23 29.92
N GLU A 5 -9.85 -0.47 30.83
CA GLU A 5 -10.12 0.96 30.68
C GLU A 5 -8.87 1.82 30.52
N ASP A 6 -7.70 1.37 31.03
CA ASP A 6 -6.43 2.07 30.87
C ASP A 6 -6.04 2.23 29.38
N PHE A 7 -6.63 1.43 28.49
CA PHE A 7 -6.38 1.45 27.05
C PHE A 7 -7.41 2.25 26.24
N PHE A 8 -8.46 2.76 26.86
CA PHE A 8 -9.52 3.49 26.16
C PHE A 8 -9.00 4.79 25.54
N SER A 9 -8.21 5.56 26.30
CA SER A 9 -7.60 6.79 25.77
C SER A 9 -6.61 6.53 24.62
N VAL A 10 -5.90 5.39 24.65
CA VAL A 10 -5.00 4.98 23.57
C VAL A 10 -5.81 4.66 22.31
N ALA A 11 -6.90 3.92 22.44
CA ALA A 11 -7.81 3.59 21.33
C ALA A 11 -8.43 4.86 20.72
N GLU A 12 -8.85 5.80 21.57
CA GLU A 12 -9.40 7.08 21.13
C GLU A 12 -8.35 7.92 20.39
N ALA A 13 -7.14 8.03 20.92
CA ALA A 13 -6.05 8.77 20.28
C ALA A 13 -5.70 8.21 18.87
N ILE A 14 -5.62 6.87 18.74
CA ILE A 14 -5.40 6.20 17.45
C ILE A 14 -6.54 6.57 16.49
N THR A 15 -7.78 6.55 16.98
CA THR A 15 -8.95 6.87 16.16
C THR A 15 -8.92 8.31 15.69
N ILE A 16 -8.66 9.27 16.58
CA ILE A 16 -8.58 10.70 16.24
C ILE A 16 -7.50 10.95 15.16
N LEU A 17 -6.33 10.31 15.32
CA LEU A 17 -5.23 10.46 14.37
C LEU A 17 -5.59 9.97 12.95
N LEU A 18 -6.39 8.91 12.86
CA LEU A 18 -6.69 8.23 11.60
C LEU A 18 -8.12 8.50 11.09
N GLN A 19 -8.88 9.42 11.73
CA GLN A 19 -10.21 9.81 11.26
C GLN A 19 -10.19 10.33 9.81
N PRO A 20 -11.25 10.05 9.03
CA PRO A 20 -12.42 9.20 9.35
C PRO A 20 -12.22 7.72 9.03
N TYR A 21 -11.03 7.28 8.71
CA TYR A 21 -10.73 5.99 8.06
C TYR A 21 -10.49 4.84 9.03
N ALA A 22 -10.30 5.09 10.33
CA ALA A 22 -10.09 4.02 11.30
C ALA A 22 -11.24 3.89 12.30
N GLU A 23 -11.66 2.65 12.54
CA GLU A 23 -12.44 2.24 13.69
C GLU A 23 -11.54 1.47 14.65
N VAL A 24 -11.59 1.78 15.93
CA VAL A 24 -10.87 1.02 16.96
C VAL A 24 -11.88 0.39 17.93
N VAL A 25 -11.74 -0.93 18.11
CA VAL A 25 -12.62 -1.74 18.97
C VAL A 25 -11.80 -2.40 20.06
N ILE A 26 -12.27 -2.29 21.30
CA ILE A 26 -11.72 -3.02 22.44
C ILE A 26 -12.70 -4.11 22.84
N HIS A 27 -12.20 -5.35 22.86
CA HIS A 27 -12.91 -6.53 23.30
C HIS A 27 -12.46 -6.93 24.71
N ASP A 28 -13.41 -7.22 25.58
CA ASP A 28 -13.16 -7.80 26.89
C ASP A 28 -13.19 -9.33 26.79
N LEU A 29 -12.05 -9.95 27.06
CA LEU A 29 -11.90 -11.41 27.01
C LEU A 29 -12.61 -12.10 28.17
N LYS A 30 -12.83 -11.40 29.29
CA LYS A 30 -13.53 -11.97 30.45
C LYS A 30 -15.02 -12.13 30.20
N THR A 31 -15.63 -11.13 29.55
CA THR A 31 -17.08 -11.13 29.26
C THR A 31 -17.38 -11.67 27.89
N GLY A 32 -16.41 -11.74 26.98
CA GLY A 32 -16.59 -12.07 25.56
C GLY A 32 -17.32 -10.99 24.79
N LYS A 33 -17.33 -9.75 25.27
CA LYS A 33 -18.13 -8.66 24.71
C LYS A 33 -17.26 -7.49 24.27
N ILE A 34 -17.83 -6.61 23.45
CA ILE A 34 -17.22 -5.35 23.07
C ILE A 34 -17.30 -4.38 24.25
N ALA A 35 -16.14 -3.93 24.75
CA ALA A 35 -16.02 -2.97 25.84
C ALA A 35 -16.04 -1.52 25.37
N ALA A 36 -15.43 -1.22 24.21
CA ALA A 36 -15.40 0.13 23.64
C ALA A 36 -15.32 0.09 22.11
N ILE A 37 -15.90 1.09 21.44
CA ILE A 37 -15.79 1.33 20.01
C ILE A 37 -15.62 2.82 19.77
N TYR A 38 -14.64 3.18 18.94
CA TYR A 38 -14.36 4.55 18.51
C TYR A 38 -14.50 4.65 17.00
N ASN A 39 -15.14 5.73 16.50
CA ASN A 39 -15.46 5.96 15.09
C ASN A 39 -16.14 4.75 14.43
N ASN A 40 -17.27 4.35 15.02
CA ASN A 40 -18.02 3.14 14.67
C ASN A 40 -18.60 3.21 13.24
N PHE A 41 -18.00 2.50 12.31
CA PHE A 41 -18.55 2.28 10.97
C PHE A 41 -18.95 0.81 10.70
N SER A 42 -18.70 -0.08 11.67
CA SER A 42 -19.07 -1.50 11.56
C SER A 42 -20.50 -1.79 11.98
N LYS A 43 -21.26 -0.80 12.50
CA LYS A 43 -22.59 -0.93 13.08
C LYS A 43 -22.69 -1.82 14.33
N ARG A 44 -21.56 -2.21 14.90
CA ARG A 44 -21.51 -2.97 16.17
C ARG A 44 -21.79 -2.05 17.34
N LYS A 45 -22.19 -2.62 18.47
CA LYS A 45 -22.51 -1.86 19.68
C LYS A 45 -21.64 -2.33 20.85
N ILE A 46 -21.41 -1.43 21.81
CA ILE A 46 -20.84 -1.81 23.10
C ILE A 46 -21.78 -2.83 23.75
N GLY A 47 -21.23 -3.93 24.25
CA GLY A 47 -21.98 -5.05 24.80
C GLY A 47 -22.36 -6.15 23.82
N ASP A 48 -22.18 -5.95 22.52
CA ASP A 48 -22.34 -7.03 21.53
C ASP A 48 -21.29 -8.12 21.75
N ASP A 49 -21.61 -9.35 21.36
CA ASP A 49 -20.69 -10.47 21.45
C ASP A 49 -19.48 -10.24 20.52
N SER A 50 -18.32 -10.54 21.06
CA SER A 50 -17.04 -10.36 20.36
C SER A 50 -16.83 -11.36 19.22
N LEU A 51 -17.60 -12.47 19.18
CA LEU A 51 -17.48 -13.59 18.25
C LEU A 51 -16.05 -14.20 18.22
N ILE A 52 -15.41 -14.23 19.40
CA ILE A 52 -14.02 -14.68 19.60
C ILE A 52 -14.02 -16.04 20.32
N GLU A 53 -15.08 -16.83 20.16
CA GLU A 53 -15.27 -18.07 20.91
C GLU A 53 -14.15 -19.09 20.78
N ASP A 54 -13.41 -19.07 19.66
CA ASP A 54 -12.31 -19.98 19.39
C ASP A 54 -11.00 -19.61 20.14
N LEU A 55 -10.95 -18.46 20.79
CA LEU A 55 -9.77 -18.01 21.54
C LEU A 55 -9.75 -18.50 23.00
N ARG A 56 -10.35 -19.66 23.28
CA ARG A 56 -10.45 -20.22 24.65
C ARG A 56 -9.09 -20.54 25.29
N ASN A 57 -8.03 -20.63 24.49
CA ASN A 57 -6.67 -20.80 25.01
C ASN A 57 -5.89 -19.49 24.95
N TYR A 58 -6.33 -18.50 25.74
CA TYR A 58 -5.78 -17.14 25.77
C TYR A 58 -4.30 -17.04 26.12
N SER A 59 -3.73 -18.08 26.76
CA SER A 59 -2.30 -18.08 27.12
C SER A 59 -1.37 -18.14 25.92
N SER A 60 -1.87 -18.59 24.76
CA SER A 60 -1.11 -18.73 23.52
C SER A 60 -1.28 -17.56 22.53
N LEU A 61 -2.04 -16.51 22.88
CA LEU A 61 -2.25 -15.37 21.99
C LEU A 61 -0.94 -14.60 21.76
N PRO A 62 -0.62 -14.22 20.52
CA PRO A 62 0.52 -13.34 20.24
C PRO A 62 0.24 -11.94 20.81
N ASP A 63 1.30 -11.17 21.10
CA ASP A 63 1.14 -9.79 21.53
C ASP A 63 0.54 -8.90 20.44
N ILE A 64 0.91 -9.18 19.19
CA ILE A 64 0.35 -8.51 18.01
C ILE A 64 0.05 -9.57 16.96
N PHE A 65 -1.17 -9.60 16.46
CA PHE A 65 -1.55 -10.44 15.33
C PHE A 65 -0.98 -9.85 14.02
N PRO A 66 -0.54 -10.68 13.07
CA PRO A 66 -0.17 -10.20 11.75
C PRO A 66 -1.30 -9.38 11.12
N VAL A 67 -0.94 -8.41 10.31
CA VAL A 67 -1.93 -7.60 9.57
C VAL A 67 -2.76 -8.51 8.66
N TYR A 68 -4.07 -8.33 8.69
CA TYR A 68 -5.03 -9.09 7.90
C TYR A 68 -6.06 -8.18 7.22
N THR A 69 -6.78 -8.73 6.25
CA THR A 69 -7.86 -8.02 5.56
C THR A 69 -9.21 -8.64 5.93
N LYS A 70 -10.24 -7.79 6.00
CA LYS A 70 -11.63 -8.21 6.15
C LYS A 70 -12.54 -7.31 5.33
N VAL A 71 -13.78 -7.76 5.12
CA VAL A 71 -14.80 -6.98 4.43
C VAL A 71 -15.83 -6.51 5.46
N ASN A 72 -16.18 -5.23 5.42
CA ASN A 72 -17.20 -4.65 6.26
C ASN A 72 -18.61 -4.98 5.71
N TRP A 73 -19.66 -4.74 6.50
CA TRP A 73 -21.07 -4.98 6.11
C TRP A 73 -21.49 -4.23 4.84
N ASP A 74 -20.85 -3.08 4.54
CA ASP A 74 -21.09 -2.24 3.36
C ASP A 74 -20.23 -2.61 2.14
N GLY A 75 -19.52 -3.73 2.21
CA GLY A 75 -18.63 -4.21 1.16
C GLY A 75 -17.23 -3.57 1.14
N LYS A 76 -16.97 -2.60 2.01
CA LYS A 76 -15.67 -1.95 2.09
C LYS A 76 -14.59 -2.89 2.60
N LYS A 77 -13.43 -2.80 2.00
CA LYS A 77 -12.26 -3.55 2.42
C LYS A 77 -11.54 -2.84 3.56
N LEU A 78 -11.31 -3.57 4.61
CA LEU A 78 -10.59 -3.11 5.79
C LEU A 78 -9.25 -3.80 5.89
N LYS A 79 -8.21 -3.05 6.22
CA LYS A 79 -6.91 -3.54 6.66
C LYS A 79 -6.89 -3.47 8.17
N SER A 80 -6.66 -4.60 8.84
CA SER A 80 -6.81 -4.71 10.29
C SER A 80 -5.56 -5.22 10.96
N SER A 81 -5.34 -4.78 12.19
CA SER A 81 -4.34 -5.29 13.10
C SER A 81 -4.95 -5.41 14.49
N THR A 82 -4.53 -6.41 15.26
CA THR A 82 -5.04 -6.66 16.61
C THR A 82 -3.89 -6.83 17.57
N ALA A 83 -3.93 -6.11 18.68
CA ALA A 83 -3.01 -6.26 19.81
C ALA A 83 -3.71 -6.95 20.97
N THR A 84 -2.99 -7.85 21.65
CA THR A 84 -3.47 -8.49 22.88
C THR A 84 -3.15 -7.57 24.07
N ILE A 85 -4.20 -7.15 24.78
CA ILE A 85 -4.07 -6.41 26.02
C ILE A 85 -3.84 -7.41 27.16
N ARG A 86 -2.78 -7.20 27.94
CA ARG A 86 -2.42 -8.06 29.07
C ARG A 86 -2.40 -7.28 30.37
N ASP A 87 -2.71 -7.97 31.44
CA ASP A 87 -2.52 -7.43 32.80
C ASP A 87 -1.05 -7.45 33.23
N LYS A 88 -0.77 -7.02 34.46
CA LYS A 88 0.59 -6.99 35.08
C LYS A 88 1.24 -8.37 35.18
N ASN A 89 0.42 -9.42 35.23
CA ASN A 89 0.86 -10.80 35.28
C ASN A 89 1.02 -11.43 33.88
N LYS A 90 0.94 -10.59 32.81
CA LYS A 90 0.97 -11.00 31.40
C LYS A 90 -0.22 -11.86 30.96
N ILE A 91 -1.30 -11.89 31.73
CA ILE A 91 -2.53 -12.61 31.40
C ILE A 91 -3.32 -11.77 30.39
N PRO A 92 -3.77 -12.34 29.26
CA PRO A 92 -4.64 -11.64 28.31
C PRO A 92 -5.96 -11.24 28.98
N ILE A 93 -6.32 -9.94 28.90
CA ILE A 93 -7.56 -9.40 29.45
C ILE A 93 -8.45 -8.80 28.38
N GLY A 94 -7.89 -8.46 27.21
CA GLY A 94 -8.64 -7.89 26.10
C GLY A 94 -7.90 -7.94 24.79
N LEU A 95 -8.59 -7.51 23.73
CA LEU A 95 -8.01 -7.29 22.42
C LEU A 95 -8.31 -5.86 21.95
N LEU A 96 -7.32 -5.19 21.42
CA LEU A 96 -7.47 -3.90 20.74
C LEU A 96 -7.36 -4.14 19.24
N CYS A 97 -8.45 -3.96 18.52
CA CYS A 97 -8.55 -4.14 17.08
C CYS A 97 -8.60 -2.79 16.39
N ILE A 98 -7.64 -2.53 15.50
CA ILE A 98 -7.61 -1.34 14.64
C ILE A 98 -8.06 -1.78 13.25
N ASN A 99 -9.13 -1.18 12.75
CA ASN A 99 -9.72 -1.45 11.44
C ASN A 99 -9.60 -0.20 10.57
N LEU A 100 -8.77 -0.25 9.54
CA LEU A 100 -8.55 0.87 8.61
C LEU A 100 -9.34 0.62 7.32
N ASP A 101 -10.25 1.53 6.97
CA ASP A 101 -10.91 1.54 5.65
C ASP A 101 -9.90 1.96 4.58
N VAL A 102 -9.54 1.02 3.72
CA VAL A 102 -8.59 1.24 2.64
C VAL A 102 -9.24 1.41 1.27
N SER A 103 -10.57 1.48 1.23
CA SER A 103 -11.33 1.54 -0.02
C SER A 103 -10.93 2.71 -0.91
N LYS A 104 -10.72 3.90 -0.32
CA LYS A 104 -10.30 5.09 -1.07
C LYS A 104 -8.90 4.95 -1.67
N TRP A 105 -8.00 4.29 -0.97
CA TRP A 105 -6.65 4.00 -1.45
C TRP A 105 -6.67 2.98 -2.60
N GLU A 106 -7.59 2.01 -2.54
CA GLU A 106 -7.79 1.05 -3.63
C GLU A 106 -8.42 1.70 -4.86
N GLU A 107 -9.41 2.58 -4.69
CA GLU A 107 -9.99 3.38 -5.78
C GLU A 107 -8.90 4.23 -6.46
N PHE A 108 -8.06 4.92 -5.66
CA PHE A 108 -6.97 5.73 -6.19
C PHE A 108 -5.91 4.89 -6.91
N ARG A 109 -5.53 3.75 -6.36
CA ARG A 109 -4.62 2.81 -7.01
C ARG A 109 -5.20 2.34 -8.36
N HIS A 110 -6.49 1.99 -8.38
CA HIS A 110 -7.15 1.57 -9.62
C HIS A 110 -7.19 2.69 -10.67
N LEU A 111 -7.43 3.93 -10.25
CA LEU A 111 -7.34 5.10 -11.12
C LEU A 111 -5.93 5.25 -11.70
N LEU A 112 -4.90 5.16 -10.88
CA LEU A 112 -3.50 5.20 -11.33
C LEU A 112 -3.19 4.07 -12.31
N ASP A 113 -3.66 2.85 -12.02
CA ASP A 113 -3.50 1.68 -12.89
C ASP A 113 -4.16 1.91 -14.26
N GLN A 114 -5.36 2.49 -14.30
CA GLN A 114 -6.03 2.84 -15.56
C GLN A 114 -5.25 3.87 -16.38
N TRP A 115 -4.63 4.83 -15.72
CA TRP A 115 -3.85 5.88 -16.38
C TRP A 115 -2.46 5.40 -16.79
N SER A 116 -1.82 4.55 -16.01
CA SER A 116 -0.44 4.10 -16.25
C SER A 116 -0.36 2.85 -17.13
N ASN A 117 -1.33 1.93 -17.03
CA ASN A 117 -1.31 0.65 -17.75
C ASN A 117 -2.11 0.67 -19.06
N GLY A 118 -2.72 1.81 -19.41
CA GLY A 118 -3.60 1.91 -20.58
C GLY A 118 -2.88 1.92 -21.93
N VAL A 119 -1.55 2.00 -21.96
CA VAL A 119 -0.79 2.10 -23.20
C VAL A 119 0.37 1.11 -23.17
N ASP A 120 0.12 -0.11 -23.62
CA ASP A 120 1.20 -1.01 -24.00
C ASP A 120 1.87 -0.42 -25.25
N SER A 121 3.16 -0.12 -25.17
CA SER A 121 3.95 0.37 -26.32
C SER A 121 3.89 -0.59 -27.53
N LYS A 122 3.48 -1.85 -27.31
CA LYS A 122 3.22 -2.83 -28.35
C LYS A 122 1.97 -2.54 -29.21
N ASN A 123 1.05 -1.69 -28.72
CA ASN A 123 -0.17 -1.30 -29.42
C ASN A 123 -0.05 0.07 -30.10
N GLN A 124 1.16 0.61 -30.21
CA GLN A 124 1.42 1.85 -30.92
C GLN A 124 1.04 1.69 -32.41
N PRO A 125 0.18 2.57 -32.96
CA PRO A 125 -0.18 2.47 -34.37
C PRO A 125 1.09 2.70 -35.23
N GLU A 126 1.54 1.64 -35.90
CA GLU A 126 2.78 1.64 -36.70
C GLU A 126 2.83 2.80 -37.72
N VAL A 127 1.65 3.14 -38.26
CA VAL A 127 1.48 4.21 -39.27
C VAL A 127 1.87 5.59 -38.74
N LEU A 128 1.73 5.84 -37.42
CA LEU A 128 2.03 7.13 -36.81
C LEU A 128 3.51 7.25 -36.41
N PHE A 129 4.18 6.11 -36.19
CA PHE A 129 5.54 6.08 -35.62
C PHE A 129 6.58 5.44 -36.57
N LYS A 130 6.15 5.00 -37.74
CA LYS A 130 7.02 4.28 -38.68
C LYS A 130 8.32 5.01 -39.00
N ASP A 131 8.25 6.33 -39.15
CA ASP A 131 9.37 7.20 -39.49
C ASP A 131 9.82 8.11 -38.31
N ASP A 132 9.23 7.94 -37.12
CA ASP A 132 9.63 8.73 -35.94
C ASP A 132 10.89 8.15 -35.28
N TRP A 133 12.03 8.60 -35.79
CA TRP A 133 13.32 8.22 -35.25
C TRP A 133 13.55 8.76 -33.82
N ARG A 134 12.86 9.84 -33.39
CA ARG A 134 12.96 10.38 -32.04
C ARG A 134 12.33 9.41 -31.04
N GLU A 135 11.15 8.90 -31.36
CA GLU A 135 10.46 7.92 -30.55
C GLU A 135 11.31 6.65 -30.37
N LYS A 136 11.94 6.17 -31.47
CA LYS A 136 12.85 5.02 -31.39
C LYS A 136 14.06 5.26 -30.48
N ILE A 137 14.63 6.46 -30.51
CA ILE A 137 15.72 6.85 -29.60
C ILE A 137 15.21 6.89 -28.15
N ASN A 138 14.06 7.53 -27.91
CA ASN A 138 13.47 7.65 -26.57
C ASN A 138 13.18 6.28 -25.97
N LEU A 139 12.57 5.38 -26.72
CA LEU A 139 12.32 4.01 -26.29
C LEU A 139 13.61 3.28 -25.92
N TYR A 140 14.63 3.39 -26.77
CA TYR A 140 15.93 2.76 -26.51
C TYR A 140 16.58 3.30 -25.25
N VAL A 141 16.59 4.62 -25.07
CA VAL A 141 17.13 5.28 -23.87
C VAL A 141 16.39 4.82 -22.63
N THR A 142 15.06 4.79 -22.70
CA THR A 142 14.21 4.35 -21.59
C THR A 142 14.50 2.90 -21.19
N ASP A 143 14.60 2.00 -22.16
CA ASP A 143 14.90 0.59 -21.92
C ASP A 143 16.33 0.39 -21.37
N TYR A 144 17.30 1.14 -21.88
CA TYR A 144 18.66 1.14 -21.35
C TYR A 144 18.69 1.56 -19.88
N LEU A 145 18.06 2.70 -19.55
CA LEU A 145 18.01 3.22 -18.19
C LEU A 145 17.34 2.23 -17.24
N LYS A 146 16.23 1.63 -17.66
CA LYS A 146 15.50 0.63 -16.87
C LYS A 146 16.32 -0.63 -16.61
N ARG A 147 17.02 -1.13 -17.63
CA ARG A 147 17.86 -2.33 -17.53
C ARG A 147 19.07 -2.10 -16.60
N GLU A 148 19.68 -0.92 -16.67
CA GLU A 148 20.84 -0.58 -15.85
C GLU A 148 20.47 -0.01 -14.47
N GLY A 149 19.17 0.14 -14.16
CA GLY A 149 18.70 0.73 -12.89
C GLY A 149 19.08 2.20 -12.72
N LEU A 150 19.20 2.94 -13.83
CA LEU A 150 19.65 4.33 -13.88
C LEU A 150 18.50 5.29 -14.19
N THR A 151 18.72 6.57 -13.93
CA THR A 151 17.88 7.69 -14.38
C THR A 151 18.72 8.66 -15.19
N LEU A 152 18.11 9.52 -16.00
CA LEU A 152 18.83 10.57 -16.74
C LEU A 152 19.73 11.43 -15.81
N LYS A 153 19.27 11.66 -14.58
CA LYS A 153 20.00 12.46 -13.59
C LYS A 153 21.21 11.73 -12.98
N THR A 154 21.20 10.42 -12.95
CA THR A 154 22.25 9.59 -12.34
C THR A 154 23.26 9.06 -13.36
N LEU A 155 23.12 9.41 -14.64
CA LEU A 155 24.06 9.00 -15.69
C LEU A 155 25.45 9.61 -15.48
N SER A 156 26.45 8.76 -15.28
CA SER A 156 27.85 9.13 -15.31
C SER A 156 28.30 9.42 -16.74
N LYS A 157 29.48 10.05 -16.88
CA LYS A 157 30.12 10.24 -18.23
C LYS A 157 30.34 8.91 -18.95
N GLU A 158 30.65 7.86 -18.21
CA GLU A 158 30.88 6.52 -18.74
C GLU A 158 29.57 5.91 -19.25
N ASN A 159 28.52 5.94 -18.42
CA ASN A 159 27.17 5.47 -18.84
C ASN A 159 26.68 6.20 -20.10
N LYS A 160 26.89 7.53 -20.18
CA LYS A 160 26.52 8.30 -21.38
C LYS A 160 27.29 7.83 -22.62
N ARG A 161 28.58 7.56 -22.51
CA ARG A 161 29.38 7.03 -23.63
C ARG A 161 28.90 5.66 -24.09
N ASP A 162 28.58 4.79 -23.14
CA ASP A 162 28.10 3.43 -23.45
C ASP A 162 26.71 3.45 -24.08
N LEU A 163 25.82 4.30 -23.58
CA LEU A 163 24.51 4.53 -24.18
C LEU A 163 24.65 5.04 -25.63
N ILE A 164 25.52 6.03 -25.89
CA ILE A 164 25.76 6.57 -27.23
C ILE A 164 26.33 5.49 -28.16
N ARG A 165 27.30 4.68 -27.69
CA ARG A 165 27.85 3.56 -28.46
C ARG A 165 26.80 2.53 -28.83
N ALA A 166 25.95 2.21 -27.87
CA ALA A 166 24.87 1.25 -28.07
C ALA A 166 23.84 1.78 -29.09
N LEU A 167 23.39 3.03 -28.96
CA LEU A 167 22.53 3.69 -29.93
C LEU A 167 23.14 3.75 -31.33
N HIS A 168 24.44 3.98 -31.44
CA HIS A 168 25.14 3.99 -32.73
C HIS A 168 25.09 2.61 -33.41
N ARG A 169 25.28 1.53 -32.66
CA ARG A 169 25.21 0.15 -33.19
C ARG A 169 23.81 -0.17 -33.71
N GLU A 170 22.77 0.29 -33.01
CA GLU A 170 21.37 0.11 -33.42
C GLU A 170 20.93 1.05 -34.56
N GLY A 171 21.84 1.88 -35.04
CA GLY A 171 21.56 2.79 -36.17
C GLY A 171 20.77 4.05 -35.78
N GLY A 172 20.71 4.40 -34.51
CA GLY A 172 20.01 5.58 -33.99
C GLY A 172 20.52 6.92 -34.53
N PHE A 173 21.72 6.97 -35.09
CA PHE A 173 22.32 8.18 -35.69
C PHE A 173 22.17 8.31 -37.21
N LYS A 174 21.39 7.44 -37.85
CA LYS A 174 21.14 7.52 -39.30
C LYS A 174 20.29 8.73 -39.69
N ALA A 175 19.50 9.24 -38.78
CA ALA A 175 18.67 10.42 -39.03
C ALA A 175 19.49 11.71 -38.88
N LYS A 176 19.26 12.65 -39.79
CA LYS A 176 19.79 13.99 -39.70
C LYS A 176 19.34 14.64 -38.38
N ASN A 177 20.25 15.20 -37.63
CA ASN A 177 20.01 15.83 -36.30
C ASN A 177 19.83 14.87 -35.09
N ALA A 178 19.98 13.55 -35.27
CA ALA A 178 19.86 12.61 -34.15
C ALA A 178 20.91 12.87 -33.05
N ALA A 179 22.13 13.23 -33.44
CA ALA A 179 23.20 13.57 -32.50
C ALA A 179 22.90 14.84 -31.69
N THR A 180 22.32 15.87 -32.33
CA THR A 180 21.91 17.11 -31.65
C THR A 180 20.78 16.83 -30.64
N TYR A 181 19.80 16.03 -31.05
CA TYR A 181 18.67 15.63 -30.19
C TYR A 181 19.13 14.90 -28.91
N LEU A 182 20.20 14.14 -28.95
CA LEU A 182 20.73 13.43 -27.80
C LEU A 182 21.66 14.29 -26.93
N ALA A 183 22.10 15.45 -27.44
CA ALA A 183 22.97 16.35 -26.69
C ALA A 183 22.22 17.32 -25.78
N ASP A 184 20.95 17.60 -26.07
CA ASP A 184 20.02 18.41 -25.29
C ASP A 184 19.39 17.58 -24.17
#